data_c44062049ec01b8f9b6f4063964463c7
#
_entry.id   c44062049ec01b8f9b6f4063964463c7
#
_cell.length_a   1.000
_cell.length_b   1.000
_cell.length_c   1.000
_cell.angle_alpha   90.00
_cell.angle_beta   90.00
_cell.angle_gamma   90.00
#
_symmetry.space_group_name_H-M   'P 1'
#
loop_
_entity.id
_entity.type
_entity.pdbx_description
1 polymer ?
#
loop_
_entity_poly.entity_id
_entity_poly.type
_entity_poly.pdbx_seq_one_letter_code
_entity_poly.pdbx_strand_id
1 'polypeptide(L)'
;RLKKINPKLIYLSISGFGQNGPMSYKPAMDPVLQAFTGFMSENKGPDDIPHRTPVIIFDMTTALYATQLISTSLYARINEKFGRKIEISLMEAAAAMQSIRLMSGYMEGPYTHASSPSGTFKTKDGWIQIIVVKNHEFIKFCNAVGWKKFINDKRFVSNAKRRKHEAILSREVQKLFFKEKTDYWKNLLDNFEVQNEKVQNYKEFIESE
;
A
#
# COMPACT_ATOMS: atom_id res chain seq x y z
N ARG A 1 38.51 6.82 11.50
CA ARG A 1 39.44 5.77 11.93
C ARG A 1 39.42 4.59 10.92
N LEU A 2 38.30 3.95 10.64
CA LEU A 2 38.22 2.78 9.76
C LEU A 2 38.75 3.05 8.34
N LYS A 3 38.42 4.20 7.73
CA LYS A 3 38.89 4.60 6.40
C LYS A 3 40.43 4.67 6.31
N LYS A 4 41.16 4.95 7.44
CA LYS A 4 42.62 4.97 7.47
C LYS A 4 43.20 3.55 7.44
N ILE A 5 42.48 2.57 8.01
CA ILE A 5 42.87 1.16 8.06
C ILE A 5 42.60 0.48 6.73
N ASN A 6 41.38 0.70 6.18
CA ASN A 6 40.97 0.16 4.90
C ASN A 6 40.26 1.25 4.06
N PRO A 7 40.98 1.90 3.14
CA PRO A 7 40.41 2.95 2.28
C PRO A 7 39.30 2.45 1.35
N LYS A 8 39.21 1.13 1.11
CA LYS A 8 38.19 0.50 0.27
C LYS A 8 36.95 0.02 1.04
N LEU A 9 36.93 0.22 2.37
CA LEU A 9 35.81 -0.22 3.20
C LEU A 9 34.52 0.52 2.82
N ILE A 10 33.47 -0.23 2.58
CA ILE A 10 32.10 0.28 2.55
C ILE A 10 31.52 0.04 3.94
N TYR A 11 31.19 1.13 4.63
CA TYR A 11 30.67 1.12 5.99
C TYR A 11 29.23 1.62 5.98
N LEU A 12 28.29 0.75 6.29
CA LEU A 12 26.87 1.11 6.43
C LEU A 12 26.50 1.25 7.90
N SER A 13 25.81 2.33 8.23
CA SER A 13 25.20 2.58 9.53
C SER A 13 23.70 2.73 9.38
N ILE A 14 22.94 1.92 10.12
CA ILE A 14 21.47 2.01 10.18
C ILE A 14 21.08 2.55 11.55
N SER A 15 20.15 3.48 11.59
CA SER A 15 19.62 4.08 12.82
C SER A 15 18.11 4.33 12.73
N GLY A 16 17.46 4.66 13.82
CA GLY A 16 16.02 4.97 13.81
C GLY A 16 15.70 6.28 13.12
N PHE A 17 16.28 7.39 13.63
CA PHE A 17 15.99 8.75 13.18
C PHE A 17 17.18 9.46 12.53
N GLY A 18 18.23 8.74 12.16
CA GLY A 18 19.46 9.31 11.63
C GLY A 18 20.53 9.47 12.70
N GLN A 19 21.79 9.67 12.26
CA GLN A 19 22.93 9.85 13.15
C GLN A 19 23.06 11.31 13.67
N ASN A 20 22.40 12.24 13.00
CA ASN A 20 22.42 13.67 13.28
C ASN A 20 20.99 14.22 13.35
N GLY A 21 20.86 15.43 13.90
CA GLY A 21 19.58 16.10 14.02
C GLY A 21 18.92 15.94 15.39
N PRO A 22 17.78 16.63 15.60
CA PRO A 22 17.19 16.78 16.93
C PRO A 22 16.59 15.48 17.48
N MET A 23 16.40 14.45 16.66
CA MET A 23 15.82 13.17 17.06
C MET A 23 16.83 12.02 17.05
N SER A 24 18.10 12.26 16.77
CA SER A 24 19.13 11.21 16.67
C SER A 24 19.31 10.38 17.95
N TYR A 25 18.94 10.92 19.10
CA TYR A 25 18.99 10.23 20.39
C TYR A 25 17.75 9.37 20.69
N LYS A 26 16.68 9.51 19.92
CA LYS A 26 15.44 8.76 20.20
C LYS A 26 15.57 7.30 19.79
N PRO A 27 15.14 6.38 20.66
CA PRO A 27 14.97 4.98 20.26
C PRO A 27 13.84 4.87 19.23
N ALA A 28 14.01 3.96 18.31
CA ALA A 28 13.01 3.69 17.28
C ALA A 28 12.88 2.19 17.03
N MET A 29 11.67 1.80 16.74
CA MET A 29 11.28 0.50 16.21
C MET A 29 10.22 0.71 15.15
N ASP A 30 10.03 -0.24 14.26
CA ASP A 30 9.04 -0.17 13.19
C ASP A 30 7.66 0.37 13.65
N PRO A 31 6.99 -0.14 14.70
CA PRO A 31 5.70 0.37 15.12
C PRO A 31 5.72 1.85 15.54
N VAL A 32 6.83 2.30 16.11
CA VAL A 32 7.01 3.71 16.51
C VAL A 32 7.09 4.59 15.26
N LEU A 33 7.78 4.11 14.22
CA LEU A 33 7.89 4.81 12.95
C LEU A 33 6.56 4.80 12.17
N GLN A 34 5.79 3.70 12.20
CA GLN A 34 4.44 3.66 11.62
C GLN A 34 3.55 4.76 12.24
N ALA A 35 3.62 4.97 13.54
CA ALA A 35 2.90 6.04 14.20
C ALA A 35 3.46 7.43 13.83
N PHE A 36 4.77 7.61 13.92
CA PHE A 36 5.44 8.89 13.73
C PHE A 36 5.31 9.46 12.32
N THR A 37 5.37 8.60 11.30
CA THR A 37 5.37 9.01 9.88
C THR A 37 3.98 9.23 9.29
N GLY A 38 2.92 9.10 10.09
CA GLY A 38 1.54 9.21 9.62
C GLY A 38 0.99 7.95 8.96
N PHE A 39 1.78 6.88 8.82
CA PHE A 39 1.35 5.64 8.18
C PHE A 39 0.11 5.04 8.85
N MET A 40 0.06 5.04 10.18
CA MET A 40 -1.11 4.55 10.93
C MET A 40 -2.36 5.41 10.72
N SER A 41 -2.22 6.71 10.50
CA SER A 41 -3.36 7.59 10.24
C SER A 41 -4.04 7.33 8.89
N GLU A 42 -3.32 6.71 7.97
CA GLU A 42 -3.85 6.26 6.67
C GLU A 42 -4.39 4.82 6.72
N ASN A 43 -3.96 4.04 7.71
CA ASN A 43 -4.39 2.65 7.92
C ASN A 43 -5.46 2.56 9.01
N LYS A 44 -6.61 3.16 8.73
CA LYS A 44 -7.76 3.18 9.66
C LYS A 44 -8.75 2.07 9.36
N GLY A 45 -9.31 1.52 10.42
CA GLY A 45 -10.46 0.62 10.34
C GLY A 45 -11.79 1.36 10.14
N PRO A 46 -12.91 0.64 10.05
CA PRO A 46 -14.26 1.23 9.98
C PRO A 46 -14.65 2.06 11.21
N ASP A 47 -13.93 1.88 12.31
CA ASP A 47 -14.06 2.60 13.59
C ASP A 47 -13.30 3.93 13.60
N ASP A 48 -12.64 4.29 12.50
CA ASP A 48 -11.74 5.45 12.36
C ASP A 48 -10.52 5.42 13.30
N ILE A 49 -10.24 4.28 13.93
CA ILE A 49 -9.06 4.11 14.79
C ILE A 49 -7.83 3.83 13.92
N PRO A 50 -6.70 4.53 14.15
CA PRO A 50 -5.44 4.23 13.47
C PRO A 50 -4.89 2.86 13.90
N HIS A 51 -4.63 1.99 12.93
CA HIS A 51 -4.06 0.66 13.18
C HIS A 51 -2.66 0.53 12.61
N ARG A 52 -1.78 -0.12 13.36
CA ARG A 52 -0.51 -0.57 12.79
C ARG A 52 -0.72 -1.79 11.89
N THR A 53 0.08 -1.94 10.85
CA THR A 53 0.22 -3.24 10.21
C THR A 53 1.15 -4.15 11.05
N PRO A 54 0.82 -5.46 11.22
CA PRO A 54 1.70 -6.40 11.93
C PRO A 54 3.03 -6.64 11.21
N VAL A 55 3.07 -6.40 9.91
CA VAL A 55 4.31 -6.51 9.11
C VAL A 55 5.26 -5.37 9.48
N ILE A 56 6.52 -5.70 9.77
CA ILE A 56 7.59 -4.74 10.08
C ILE A 56 8.09 -4.06 8.80
N ILE A 57 7.20 -3.29 8.18
CA ILE A 57 7.34 -2.81 6.81
C ILE A 57 8.51 -1.84 6.66
N PHE A 58 8.80 -1.02 7.66
CA PHE A 58 9.88 -0.05 7.60
C PHE A 58 11.25 -0.66 7.88
N ASP A 59 11.33 -1.67 8.76
CA ASP A 59 12.55 -2.46 8.95
C ASP A 59 12.93 -3.17 7.64
N MET A 60 11.96 -3.83 6.99
CA MET A 60 12.16 -4.52 5.71
C MET A 60 12.53 -3.54 4.59
N THR A 61 11.85 -2.42 4.49
CA THR A 61 12.14 -1.37 3.50
C THR A 61 13.54 -0.80 3.70
N THR A 62 13.94 -0.55 4.96
CA THR A 62 15.29 -0.09 5.29
C THR A 62 16.35 -1.08 4.84
N ALA A 63 16.13 -2.38 5.05
CA ALA A 63 17.03 -3.43 4.59
C ALA A 63 17.16 -3.47 3.05
N LEU A 64 16.07 -3.26 2.32
CA LEU A 64 16.10 -3.17 0.86
C LEU A 64 16.90 -1.97 0.38
N TYR A 65 16.66 -0.77 0.93
CA TYR A 65 17.46 0.41 0.60
C TYR A 65 18.92 0.25 1.00
N ALA A 66 19.21 -0.34 2.15
CA ALA A 66 20.57 -0.63 2.59
C ALA A 66 21.30 -1.53 1.59
N THR A 67 20.65 -2.60 1.12
CA THR A 67 21.20 -3.51 0.11
C THR A 67 21.47 -2.79 -1.21
N GLN A 68 20.53 -1.94 -1.66
CA GLN A 68 20.70 -1.15 -2.87
C GLN A 68 21.88 -0.18 -2.78
N LEU A 69 22.03 0.53 -1.65
CA LEU A 69 23.12 1.46 -1.41
C LEU A 69 24.49 0.75 -1.34
N ILE A 70 24.54 -0.43 -0.72
CA ILE A 70 25.76 -1.25 -0.68
C ILE A 70 26.12 -1.70 -2.11
N SER A 71 25.18 -2.25 -2.85
CA SER A 71 25.40 -2.73 -4.22
C SER A 71 25.89 -1.62 -5.16
N THR A 72 25.25 -0.45 -5.08
CA THR A 72 25.67 0.73 -5.85
C THR A 72 27.08 1.18 -5.45
N SER A 73 27.41 1.16 -4.15
CA SER A 73 28.73 1.53 -3.66
C SER A 73 29.81 0.53 -4.06
N LEU A 74 29.48 -0.76 -4.12
CA LEU A 74 30.37 -1.81 -4.63
C LEU A 74 30.68 -1.58 -6.11
N TYR A 75 29.65 -1.29 -6.92
CA TYR A 75 29.82 -0.97 -8.34
C TYR A 75 30.70 0.28 -8.54
N ALA A 76 30.38 1.37 -7.84
CA ALA A 76 31.16 2.62 -7.92
C ALA A 76 32.62 2.40 -7.53
N ARG A 77 32.90 1.55 -6.53
CA ARG A 77 34.27 1.24 -6.05
C ARG A 77 35.15 0.58 -7.13
N ILE A 78 34.57 -0.05 -8.15
CA ILE A 78 35.35 -0.64 -9.27
C ILE A 78 36.19 0.44 -9.96
N ASN A 79 35.61 1.61 -10.20
CA ASN A 79 36.27 2.73 -10.87
C ASN A 79 36.96 3.70 -9.91
N GLU A 80 36.29 4.03 -8.79
CA GLU A 80 36.73 5.05 -7.84
C GLU A 80 37.88 4.56 -6.93
N LYS A 81 38.06 3.24 -6.77
CA LYS A 81 39.11 2.61 -5.97
C LYS A 81 39.06 2.90 -4.45
N PHE A 82 38.00 3.55 -3.95
CA PHE A 82 37.82 3.80 -2.51
C PHE A 82 36.43 3.35 -2.05
N GLY A 83 36.27 3.16 -0.75
CA GLY A 83 35.02 2.82 -0.10
C GLY A 83 34.21 4.07 0.32
N ARG A 84 33.04 3.83 0.86
CA ARG A 84 32.11 4.89 1.29
C ARG A 84 31.57 4.64 2.69
N LYS A 85 31.27 5.71 3.41
CA LYS A 85 30.37 5.68 4.56
C LYS A 85 28.97 5.95 4.05
N ILE A 86 28.06 5.05 4.39
CA ILE A 86 26.63 5.12 4.05
C ILE A 86 25.87 5.23 5.38
N GLU A 87 24.99 6.15 5.46
CA GLU A 87 24.05 6.28 6.58
C GLU A 87 22.64 6.20 6.04
N ILE A 88 21.78 5.44 6.70
CA ILE A 88 20.36 5.32 6.42
C ILE A 88 19.61 5.22 7.73
N SER A 89 18.40 5.76 7.77
CA SER A 89 17.50 5.62 8.91
C SER A 89 16.20 4.97 8.51
N LEU A 90 15.56 4.34 9.51
CA LEU A 90 14.20 3.81 9.32
C LEU A 90 13.23 4.93 8.92
N MET A 91 13.40 6.12 9.49
CA MET A 91 12.57 7.28 9.18
C MET A 91 12.72 7.73 7.73
N GLU A 92 13.95 7.80 7.19
CA GLU A 92 14.20 8.12 5.78
C GLU A 92 13.63 7.07 4.85
N ALA A 93 13.81 5.79 5.16
CA ALA A 93 13.23 4.68 4.40
C ALA A 93 11.70 4.72 4.42
N ALA A 94 11.09 5.00 5.58
CA ALA A 94 9.66 5.14 5.72
C ALA A 94 9.12 6.32 4.90
N ALA A 95 9.79 7.48 4.94
CA ALA A 95 9.40 8.65 4.16
C ALA A 95 9.53 8.40 2.65
N ALA A 96 10.61 7.75 2.21
CA ALA A 96 10.83 7.42 0.81
C ALA A 96 9.78 6.42 0.29
N MET A 97 9.46 5.37 1.06
CA MET A 97 8.47 4.37 0.68
C MET A 97 7.08 4.98 0.49
N GLN A 98 6.66 5.87 1.35
CA GLN A 98 5.33 6.48 1.31
C GLN A 98 5.31 7.88 0.67
N SER A 99 6.38 8.27 -0.02
CA SER A 99 6.59 9.66 -0.51
C SER A 99 5.42 10.20 -1.33
N ILE A 100 4.85 9.42 -2.25
CA ILE A 100 3.71 9.82 -3.08
C ILE A 100 2.50 10.11 -2.20
N ARG A 101 2.18 9.20 -1.27
CA ARG A 101 1.02 9.36 -0.39
C ARG A 101 1.23 10.48 0.64
N LEU A 102 2.45 10.59 1.16
CA LEU A 102 2.82 11.66 2.09
C LEU A 102 2.62 13.03 1.45
N MET A 103 3.10 13.22 0.22
CA MET A 103 2.91 14.47 -0.52
C MET A 103 1.44 14.74 -0.86
N SER A 104 0.70 13.76 -1.36
CA SER A 104 -0.72 13.94 -1.63
C SER A 104 -1.52 14.19 -0.35
N GLY A 105 -1.19 13.51 0.74
CA GLY A 105 -1.82 13.73 2.05
C GLY A 105 -1.61 15.14 2.60
N TYR A 106 -0.40 15.66 2.42
CA TYR A 106 -0.08 17.03 2.81
C TYR A 106 -0.80 18.09 1.95
N MET A 107 -0.87 17.86 0.63
CA MET A 107 -1.43 18.83 -0.32
C MET A 107 -2.94 18.73 -0.48
N GLU A 108 -3.50 17.52 -0.43
CA GLU A 108 -4.89 17.22 -0.82
C GLU A 108 -5.75 16.76 0.37
N GLY A 109 -5.11 16.41 1.50
CA GLY A 109 -5.78 15.91 2.70
C GLY A 109 -5.92 14.38 2.76
N PRO A 110 -6.85 13.87 3.58
CA PRO A 110 -6.99 12.44 3.83
C PRO A 110 -7.22 11.62 2.56
N TYR A 111 -6.80 10.34 2.63
CA TYR A 111 -6.96 9.43 1.49
C TYR A 111 -8.43 9.29 1.09
N THR A 112 -8.65 9.40 -0.20
CA THR A 112 -9.91 9.02 -0.84
C THR A 112 -9.63 7.99 -1.94
N HIS A 113 -10.50 7.01 -2.11
CA HIS A 113 -10.31 6.03 -3.17
C HIS A 113 -10.16 6.70 -4.53
N ALA A 114 -9.14 6.28 -5.29
CA ALA A 114 -8.90 6.80 -6.64
C ALA A 114 -9.98 6.38 -7.66
N SER A 115 -10.78 5.37 -7.31
CA SER A 115 -11.84 4.82 -8.17
C SER A 115 -13.01 4.30 -7.35
N SER A 116 -14.17 4.16 -8.01
CA SER A 116 -15.36 3.58 -7.39
C SER A 116 -16.17 2.78 -8.44
N PRO A 117 -16.68 1.56 -8.06
CA PRO A 117 -16.49 0.91 -6.78
C PRO A 117 -15.05 0.37 -6.63
N SER A 118 -14.49 0.54 -5.44
CA SER A 118 -13.19 0.01 -5.07
C SER A 118 -13.19 -0.21 -3.56
N GLY A 119 -12.63 -1.33 -3.12
CA GLY A 119 -12.53 -1.63 -1.69
C GLY A 119 -12.76 -3.10 -1.37
N THR A 120 -12.69 -3.40 -0.08
CA THR A 120 -12.93 -4.73 0.47
C THR A 120 -14.36 -4.86 0.96
N PHE A 121 -15.08 -5.85 0.46
CA PHE A 121 -16.49 -6.07 0.76
C PHE A 121 -16.72 -7.43 1.41
N LYS A 122 -17.59 -7.46 2.41
CA LYS A 122 -17.97 -8.71 3.09
C LYS A 122 -18.91 -9.52 2.20
N THR A 123 -18.60 -10.80 2.08
CA THR A 123 -19.43 -11.82 1.43
C THR A 123 -20.14 -12.67 2.48
N LYS A 124 -20.84 -13.70 2.07
CA LYS A 124 -21.55 -14.60 3.01
C LYS A 124 -20.61 -15.37 3.93
N ASP A 125 -19.39 -15.67 3.49
CA ASP A 125 -18.43 -16.53 4.18
C ASP A 125 -17.00 -15.96 4.28
N GLY A 126 -16.76 -14.74 3.77
CA GLY A 126 -15.44 -14.13 3.78
C GLY A 126 -15.44 -12.70 3.31
N TRP A 127 -14.39 -12.32 2.58
CA TRP A 127 -14.18 -10.96 2.07
C TRP A 127 -13.59 -11.02 0.66
N ILE A 128 -14.00 -10.07 -0.18
CA ILE A 128 -13.48 -9.90 -1.53
C ILE A 128 -13.03 -8.47 -1.74
N GLN A 129 -11.84 -8.30 -2.32
CA GLN A 129 -11.32 -7.01 -2.78
C GLN A 129 -11.68 -6.83 -4.24
N ILE A 130 -12.22 -5.69 -4.62
CA ILE A 130 -12.43 -5.31 -6.02
C ILE A 130 -11.82 -3.94 -6.31
N ILE A 131 -11.48 -3.72 -7.57
CA ILE A 131 -11.08 -2.39 -8.05
C ILE A 131 -11.63 -2.16 -9.46
N VAL A 132 -12.34 -1.05 -9.65
CA VAL A 132 -12.95 -0.65 -10.92
C VAL A 132 -12.53 0.79 -11.24
N VAL A 133 -11.54 0.95 -12.09
CA VAL A 133 -10.94 2.27 -12.39
C VAL A 133 -11.60 2.89 -13.61
N LYS A 134 -11.56 2.21 -14.75
CA LYS A 134 -11.99 2.73 -16.05
C LYS A 134 -13.49 2.56 -16.27
N ASN A 135 -14.05 3.34 -17.20
CA ASN A 135 -15.48 3.28 -17.48
C ASN A 135 -15.91 1.94 -18.11
N HIS A 136 -15.08 1.34 -18.97
CA HIS A 136 -15.38 0.04 -19.55
C HIS A 136 -15.34 -1.09 -18.50
N GLU A 137 -14.48 -0.98 -17.49
CA GLU A 137 -14.44 -1.92 -16.36
C GLU A 137 -15.71 -1.81 -15.50
N PHE A 138 -16.24 -0.58 -15.32
CA PHE A 138 -17.52 -0.38 -14.66
C PHE A 138 -18.68 -1.02 -15.44
N ILE A 139 -18.66 -0.93 -16.76
CA ILE A 139 -19.66 -1.60 -17.61
C ILE A 139 -19.54 -3.13 -17.45
N LYS A 140 -18.33 -3.70 -17.48
CA LYS A 140 -18.10 -5.12 -17.22
C LYS A 140 -18.64 -5.53 -15.84
N PHE A 141 -18.30 -4.78 -14.80
CA PHE A 141 -18.81 -5.01 -13.46
C PHE A 141 -20.34 -4.98 -13.41
N CYS A 142 -20.97 -3.96 -13.98
CA CYS A 142 -22.44 -3.86 -14.02
C CYS A 142 -23.09 -5.02 -14.78
N ASN A 143 -22.49 -5.49 -15.87
CA ASN A 143 -22.96 -6.65 -16.62
C ASN A 143 -22.84 -7.93 -15.80
N ALA A 144 -21.69 -8.15 -15.13
CA ALA A 144 -21.47 -9.29 -14.27
C ALA A 144 -22.53 -9.40 -13.17
N VAL A 145 -22.85 -8.30 -12.51
CA VAL A 145 -23.77 -8.28 -11.36
C VAL A 145 -25.22 -7.96 -11.73
N GLY A 146 -25.54 -7.86 -13.02
CA GLY A 146 -26.91 -7.58 -13.48
C GLY A 146 -27.39 -6.13 -13.28
N TRP A 147 -26.49 -5.19 -13.05
CA TRP A 147 -26.81 -3.77 -12.77
C TRP A 147 -26.90 -2.89 -14.02
N LYS A 148 -27.57 -3.37 -15.07
CA LYS A 148 -27.69 -2.65 -16.35
C LYS A 148 -28.21 -1.22 -16.21
N LYS A 149 -29.09 -0.95 -15.24
CA LYS A 149 -29.61 0.39 -14.95
C LYS A 149 -28.52 1.40 -14.52
N PHE A 150 -27.41 0.94 -13.92
CA PHE A 150 -26.34 1.82 -13.46
C PHE A 150 -25.40 2.25 -14.58
N ILE A 151 -25.36 1.53 -15.68
CA ILE A 151 -24.48 1.85 -16.83
C ILE A 151 -24.80 3.24 -17.39
N ASN A 152 -26.10 3.57 -17.50
CA ASN A 152 -26.57 4.84 -18.06
C ASN A 152 -26.99 5.86 -16.99
N ASP A 153 -26.79 5.55 -15.71
CA ASP A 153 -27.12 6.48 -14.63
C ASP A 153 -26.12 7.65 -14.64
N LYS A 154 -26.66 8.89 -14.76
CA LYS A 154 -25.86 10.11 -14.83
C LYS A 154 -24.89 10.30 -13.65
N ARG A 155 -25.15 9.64 -12.52
CA ARG A 155 -24.29 9.64 -11.34
C ARG A 155 -23.04 8.77 -11.51
N PHE A 156 -23.05 7.80 -12.42
CA PHE A 156 -22.04 6.74 -12.52
C PHE A 156 -21.32 6.64 -13.87
N VAL A 157 -21.66 7.51 -14.82
CA VAL A 157 -21.11 7.48 -16.20
C VAL A 157 -19.62 7.73 -16.32
N SER A 158 -18.97 8.25 -15.29
CA SER A 158 -17.51 8.45 -15.25
C SER A 158 -16.95 8.16 -13.87
N ASN A 159 -15.66 7.82 -13.80
CA ASN A 159 -14.99 7.56 -12.52
C ASN A 159 -15.11 8.76 -11.56
N ALA A 160 -14.91 9.97 -12.05
CA ALA A 160 -15.04 11.19 -11.24
C ALA A 160 -16.45 11.34 -10.63
N LYS A 161 -17.49 10.99 -11.39
CA LYS A 161 -18.88 11.00 -10.90
C LYS A 161 -19.14 9.85 -9.92
N ARG A 162 -18.63 8.65 -10.21
CA ARG A 162 -18.73 7.50 -9.28
C ARG A 162 -18.07 7.80 -7.94
N ARG A 163 -16.88 8.42 -7.92
CA ARG A 163 -16.22 8.86 -6.69
C ARG A 163 -17.06 9.82 -5.86
N LYS A 164 -17.73 10.80 -6.50
CA LYS A 164 -18.66 11.72 -5.80
C LYS A 164 -19.84 11.00 -5.17
N HIS A 165 -20.21 9.85 -5.69
CA HIS A 165 -21.33 9.03 -5.22
C HIS A 165 -20.88 7.69 -4.64
N GLU A 166 -19.61 7.62 -4.18
CA GLU A 166 -18.95 6.40 -3.69
C GLU A 166 -19.75 5.73 -2.57
N ALA A 167 -20.23 6.48 -1.59
CA ALA A 167 -21.00 5.94 -0.48
C ALA A 167 -22.26 5.18 -0.94
N ILE A 168 -22.91 5.62 -2.03
CA ILE A 168 -24.07 4.95 -2.60
C ILE A 168 -23.62 3.64 -3.24
N LEU A 169 -22.60 3.67 -4.12
CA LEU A 169 -22.11 2.49 -4.81
C LEU A 169 -21.57 1.45 -3.82
N SER A 170 -20.73 1.85 -2.88
CA SER A 170 -20.15 0.94 -1.89
C SER A 170 -21.22 0.24 -1.05
N ARG A 171 -22.26 0.97 -0.63
CA ARG A 171 -23.38 0.38 0.09
C ARG A 171 -24.17 -0.64 -0.77
N GLU A 172 -24.42 -0.34 -2.03
CA GLU A 172 -25.13 -1.28 -2.92
C GLU A 172 -24.27 -2.51 -3.26
N VAL A 173 -22.97 -2.32 -3.48
CA VAL A 173 -22.01 -3.43 -3.67
C VAL A 173 -21.96 -4.30 -2.41
N GLN A 174 -21.88 -3.71 -1.21
CA GLN A 174 -21.87 -4.46 0.04
C GLN A 174 -23.13 -5.32 0.21
N LYS A 175 -24.31 -4.74 -0.06
CA LYS A 175 -25.57 -5.49 0.00
C LYS A 175 -25.63 -6.63 -1.01
N LEU A 176 -25.04 -6.44 -2.17
CA LEU A 176 -24.99 -7.44 -3.22
C LEU A 176 -24.07 -8.60 -2.82
N PHE A 177 -22.81 -8.30 -2.43
CA PHE A 177 -21.82 -9.30 -2.14
C PHE A 177 -22.15 -10.15 -0.91
N PHE A 178 -22.88 -9.60 0.03
CA PHE A 178 -23.34 -10.33 1.21
C PHE A 178 -24.32 -11.48 0.90
N LYS A 179 -24.88 -11.53 -0.31
CA LYS A 179 -25.88 -12.55 -0.70
C LYS A 179 -25.28 -13.91 -1.00
N GLU A 180 -24.04 -13.95 -1.49
CA GLU A 180 -23.39 -15.18 -1.94
C GLU A 180 -22.01 -15.35 -1.34
N LYS A 181 -21.45 -16.55 -1.50
CA LYS A 181 -20.10 -16.91 -1.04
C LYS A 181 -19.02 -16.19 -1.86
N THR A 182 -17.85 -16.07 -1.27
CA THR A 182 -16.68 -15.41 -1.88
C THR A 182 -16.30 -16.02 -3.22
N ASP A 183 -16.21 -17.35 -3.29
CA ASP A 183 -15.84 -18.04 -4.52
C ASP A 183 -16.88 -17.88 -5.65
N TYR A 184 -18.16 -17.75 -5.32
CA TYR A 184 -19.17 -17.41 -6.32
C TYR A 184 -18.88 -16.06 -6.97
N TRP A 185 -18.63 -15.04 -6.15
CA TRP A 185 -18.33 -13.69 -6.65
C TRP A 185 -17.01 -13.64 -7.41
N LYS A 186 -15.97 -14.30 -6.89
CA LYS A 186 -14.68 -14.38 -7.58
C LYS A 186 -14.85 -14.96 -8.98
N ASN A 187 -15.43 -16.14 -9.10
CA ASN A 187 -15.63 -16.80 -10.39
C ASN A 187 -16.49 -15.96 -11.35
N LEU A 188 -17.56 -15.35 -10.84
CA LEU A 188 -18.41 -14.47 -11.65
C LEU A 188 -17.63 -13.27 -12.19
N LEU A 189 -16.88 -12.58 -11.33
CA LEU A 189 -16.13 -11.38 -11.70
C LEU A 189 -14.97 -11.71 -12.63
N ASP A 190 -14.28 -12.84 -12.42
CA ASP A 190 -13.22 -13.33 -13.30
C ASP A 190 -13.75 -13.60 -14.73
N ASN A 191 -14.92 -14.23 -14.88
CA ASN A 191 -15.56 -14.47 -16.17
C ASN A 191 -15.88 -13.18 -16.95
N PHE A 192 -16.03 -12.06 -16.24
CA PHE A 192 -16.23 -10.73 -16.83
C PHE A 192 -14.97 -9.89 -16.86
N GLU A 193 -13.81 -10.46 -16.51
CA GLU A 193 -12.52 -9.77 -16.43
C GLU A 193 -12.57 -8.50 -15.56
N VAL A 194 -13.26 -8.57 -14.44
CA VAL A 194 -13.28 -7.52 -13.41
C VAL A 194 -12.18 -7.83 -12.41
N GLN A 195 -11.31 -6.87 -12.14
CA GLN A 195 -10.21 -7.05 -11.18
C GLN A 195 -10.75 -7.28 -9.77
N ASN A 196 -10.49 -8.46 -9.26
CA ASN A 196 -10.93 -8.89 -7.95
C ASN A 196 -10.01 -9.96 -7.36
N GLU A 197 -10.01 -10.11 -6.04
CA GLU A 197 -9.43 -11.28 -5.38
C GLU A 197 -10.07 -11.47 -4.00
N LYS A 198 -10.17 -12.74 -3.56
CA LYS A 198 -10.59 -13.06 -2.20
C LYS A 198 -9.49 -12.66 -1.21
N VAL A 199 -9.88 -12.18 -0.04
CA VAL A 199 -8.94 -11.90 1.04
C VAL A 199 -8.55 -13.24 1.66
N GLN A 200 -7.32 -13.66 1.39
CA GLN A 200 -6.74 -14.90 1.90
C GLN A 200 -6.00 -14.66 3.22
N ASN A 201 -5.99 -15.68 4.08
CA ASN A 201 -5.03 -15.74 5.16
C ASN A 201 -3.69 -16.33 4.68
N TYR A 202 -2.65 -16.27 5.51
CA TYR A 202 -1.31 -16.75 5.13
C TYR A 202 -1.27 -18.25 4.78
N LYS A 203 -2.09 -19.07 5.42
CA LYS A 203 -2.15 -20.51 5.10
C LYS A 203 -2.74 -20.71 3.71
N GLU A 204 -3.87 -20.07 3.42
CA GLU A 204 -4.50 -20.12 2.11
C GLU A 204 -3.57 -19.60 1.01
N PHE A 205 -2.82 -18.52 1.27
CA PHE A 205 -1.85 -17.99 0.31
C PHE A 205 -0.69 -18.97 0.03
N ILE A 206 -0.13 -19.60 1.07
CA ILE A 206 0.96 -20.57 0.91
C ILE A 206 0.48 -21.83 0.19
N GLU A 207 -0.77 -22.24 0.41
CA GLU A 207 -1.38 -23.44 -0.19
C GLU A 207 -2.03 -23.14 -1.57
N SER A 208 -2.07 -21.86 -2.01
CA SER A 208 -2.54 -21.50 -3.34
C SER A 208 -1.43 -21.73 -4.37
N GLU A 209 -1.73 -22.47 -5.43
CA GLU A 209 -0.84 -22.65 -6.59
C GLU A 209 -0.93 -21.44 -7.54
#